data_e2e7b2cdd89465fe39e14b632ff2ff1d
#
_entry.id   e2e7b2cdd89465fe39e14b632ff2ff1d
#
_cell.length_a   1.000
_cell.length_b   1.000
_cell.length_c   1.000
_cell.angle_alpha   90.00
_cell.angle_beta   90.00
_cell.angle_gamma   90.00
#
_symmetry.space_group_name_H-M   'P 1'
#
loop_
_entity.id
_entity.type
_entity.pdbx_description
1 polymer ?
#
loop_
_entity_poly.entity_id
_entity_poly.type
_entity_poly.pdbx_seq_one_letter_code
_entity_poly.pdbx_strand_id
1 'polypeptide(L)'
;LSGITLNYMLMGVSFSAVFTNMVDQERLEEITHCFHPILAVSLLAAIVDLGAPLDYHLILGAGLYTFIYIAARGTGKYLGARFGAKAMKMPDTVQRYLGLTLLPHSGVSLVFTGIACSTLTSEPELVGIVQGTIAAAAVINEIIAVIAAKKGFELAGEIKKA
;
A
#
# COMPACT_ATOMS: atom_id res chain seq x y z
N LEU A 1 -10.42 33.37 -3.67
CA LEU A 1 -9.15 32.66 -3.50
C LEU A 1 -9.45 31.19 -3.78
N SER A 2 -9.07 30.73 -4.99
CA SER A 2 -9.19 29.35 -5.45
C SER A 2 -8.49 28.43 -4.46
N GLY A 3 -9.23 27.49 -3.88
CA GLY A 3 -8.73 26.55 -2.89
C GLY A 3 -7.64 25.66 -3.51
N ILE A 4 -6.40 25.98 -3.23
CA ILE A 4 -5.27 25.08 -3.48
C ILE A 4 -5.38 23.98 -2.43
N THR A 5 -5.83 22.81 -2.83
CA THR A 5 -5.77 21.62 -1.98
C THR A 5 -4.33 21.14 -1.89
N LEU A 6 -3.68 21.42 -0.76
CA LEU A 6 -2.33 20.96 -0.50
C LEU A 6 -2.35 19.46 -0.24
N ASN A 7 -1.63 18.71 -1.05
CA ASN A 7 -1.42 17.28 -0.82
C ASN A 7 -0.31 17.09 0.24
N TYR A 8 -0.72 16.84 1.48
CA TYR A 8 0.20 16.68 2.63
C TYR A 8 1.24 15.56 2.42
N MET A 9 0.87 14.51 1.67
CA MET A 9 1.82 13.41 1.38
C MET A 9 2.94 13.88 0.44
N LEU A 10 2.60 14.61 -0.62
CA LEU A 10 3.60 15.17 -1.53
C LEU A 10 4.48 16.20 -0.81
N MET A 11 3.91 17.01 0.06
CA MET A 11 4.69 17.92 0.90
C MET A 11 5.67 17.18 1.79
N GLY A 12 5.21 16.10 2.47
CA GLY A 12 6.05 15.26 3.31
C GLY A 12 7.19 14.60 2.54
N VAL A 13 6.90 14.04 1.37
CA VAL A 13 7.92 13.43 0.49
C VAL A 13 8.93 14.47 0.01
N SER A 14 8.47 15.63 -0.45
CA SER A 14 9.35 16.70 -0.92
C SER A 14 10.25 17.23 0.21
N PHE A 15 9.67 17.45 1.38
CA PHE A 15 10.43 17.86 2.56
C PHE A 15 11.47 16.82 2.94
N SER A 16 11.08 15.54 3.04
CA SER A 16 11.99 14.45 3.38
C SER A 16 13.12 14.32 2.36
N ALA A 17 12.82 14.41 1.08
CA ALA A 17 13.82 14.33 0.02
C ALA A 17 14.86 15.44 0.13
N VAL A 18 14.42 16.70 0.32
CA VAL A 18 15.33 17.83 0.51
C VAL A 18 16.14 17.66 1.79
N PHE A 19 15.49 17.35 2.90
CA PHE A 19 16.14 17.20 4.20
C PHE A 19 17.22 16.10 4.17
N THR A 20 16.92 14.94 3.62
CA THR A 20 17.86 13.80 3.50
C THR A 20 19.08 14.13 2.64
N ASN A 21 18.93 15.02 1.63
CA ASN A 21 20.04 15.42 0.77
C ASN A 21 20.84 16.60 1.32
N MET A 22 20.34 17.30 2.33
CA MET A 22 21.02 18.48 2.92
C MET A 22 21.69 18.18 4.26
N VAL A 23 21.33 17.11 4.92
CA VAL A 23 21.85 16.75 6.26
C VAL A 23 22.91 15.67 6.12
N ASP A 24 23.97 15.78 6.93
CA ASP A 24 25.03 14.77 6.99
C ASP A 24 24.49 13.42 7.44
N GLN A 25 25.04 12.34 6.88
CA GLN A 25 24.60 10.97 7.10
C GLN A 25 24.55 10.59 8.57
N GLU A 26 25.56 11.00 9.34
CA GLU A 26 25.65 10.72 10.78
C GLU A 26 24.49 11.36 11.57
N ARG A 27 24.17 12.62 11.28
CA ARG A 27 23.00 13.29 11.88
C ARG A 27 21.67 12.70 11.42
N LEU A 28 21.60 12.27 10.18
CA LEU A 28 20.38 11.64 9.65
C LEU A 28 20.08 10.33 10.38
N GLU A 29 21.11 9.51 10.66
CA GLU A 29 20.96 8.26 11.40
C GLU A 29 20.54 8.52 12.85
N GLU A 30 21.14 9.49 13.52
CA GLU A 30 20.76 9.89 14.88
C GLU A 30 19.30 10.33 14.96
N ILE A 31 18.88 11.23 14.07
CA ILE A 31 17.50 11.71 14.00
C ILE A 31 16.54 10.56 13.70
N THR A 32 16.86 9.71 12.73
CA THR A 32 16.04 8.56 12.38
C THR A 32 15.86 7.62 13.56
N HIS A 33 16.91 7.35 14.31
CA HIS A 33 16.85 6.51 15.51
C HIS A 33 15.95 7.11 16.60
N CYS A 34 16.00 8.42 16.81
CA CYS A 34 15.13 9.11 17.76
C CYS A 34 13.66 9.08 17.35
N PHE A 35 13.38 9.09 16.03
CA PHE A 35 12.01 9.06 15.51
C PHE A 35 11.40 7.66 15.40
N HIS A 36 12.18 6.59 15.44
CA HIS A 36 11.70 5.21 15.32
C HIS A 36 10.52 4.86 16.23
N PRO A 37 10.55 5.15 17.55
CA PRO A 37 9.42 4.82 18.43
C PRO A 37 8.16 5.63 18.08
N ILE A 38 8.31 6.91 17.72
CA ILE A 38 7.21 7.78 17.33
C ILE A 38 6.60 7.28 16.01
N LEU A 39 7.43 6.88 15.06
CA LEU A 39 6.99 6.30 13.78
C LEU A 39 6.16 5.04 13.99
N ALA A 40 6.58 4.14 14.88
CA ALA A 40 5.87 2.90 15.17
C ALA A 40 4.46 3.18 15.75
N VAL A 41 4.36 4.09 16.71
CA VAL A 41 3.07 4.49 17.31
C VAL A 41 2.19 5.21 16.28
N SER A 42 2.76 6.09 15.47
CA SER A 42 2.01 6.80 14.42
C SER A 42 1.49 5.86 13.35
N LEU A 43 2.28 4.87 12.92
CA LEU A 43 1.85 3.83 11.99
C LEU A 43 0.72 2.98 12.58
N LEU A 44 0.83 2.57 13.85
CA LEU A 44 -0.22 1.82 14.52
C LEU A 44 -1.51 2.64 14.60
N ALA A 45 -1.43 3.91 15.00
CA ALA A 45 -2.58 4.81 15.07
C ALA A 45 -3.23 5.00 13.69
N ALA A 46 -2.43 5.19 12.64
CA ALA A 46 -2.93 5.31 11.27
C ALA A 46 -3.63 4.03 10.79
N ILE A 47 -3.11 2.84 11.11
CA ILE A 47 -3.74 1.57 10.75
C ILE A 47 -5.07 1.41 11.48
N VAL A 48 -5.15 1.77 12.76
CA VAL A 48 -6.40 1.73 13.53
C VAL A 48 -7.42 2.72 12.98
N ASP A 49 -7.01 3.95 12.68
CA ASP A 49 -7.87 4.98 12.10
C ASP A 49 -8.41 4.56 10.72
N LEU A 50 -7.58 3.97 9.88
CA LEU A 50 -7.99 3.42 8.59
C LEU A 50 -8.95 2.22 8.71
N GLY A 51 -8.87 1.47 9.80
CA GLY A 51 -9.77 0.35 10.09
C GLY A 51 -11.10 0.77 10.74
N ALA A 52 -11.13 1.90 11.42
CA ALA A 52 -12.29 2.35 12.19
C ALA A 52 -13.57 2.54 11.34
N PRO A 53 -13.54 3.10 10.12
CA PRO A 53 -14.73 3.27 9.27
C PRO A 53 -15.11 2.00 8.49
N LEU A 54 -14.45 0.86 8.70
CA LEU A 54 -14.75 -0.39 8.00
C LEU A 54 -16.10 -0.97 8.47
N ASP A 55 -17.14 -0.69 7.69
CA ASP A 55 -18.44 -1.32 7.88
C ASP A 55 -18.44 -2.72 7.25
N TYR A 56 -18.64 -3.75 8.08
CA TYR A 56 -18.71 -5.13 7.61
C TYR A 56 -19.88 -5.40 6.67
N HIS A 57 -20.96 -4.60 6.72
CA HIS A 57 -22.07 -4.67 5.78
C HIS A 57 -21.65 -4.26 4.36
N LEU A 58 -20.80 -3.24 4.25
CA LEU A 58 -20.22 -2.83 2.96
C LEU A 58 -19.26 -3.89 2.42
N ILE A 59 -18.52 -4.57 3.29
CA ILE A 59 -17.62 -5.67 2.91
C ILE A 59 -18.42 -6.82 2.28
N LEU A 60 -19.54 -7.20 2.87
CA LEU A 60 -20.41 -8.26 2.36
C LEU A 60 -21.14 -7.87 1.08
N GLY A 61 -21.57 -6.61 0.97
CA GLY A 61 -22.27 -6.09 -0.22
C GLY A 61 -21.38 -5.91 -1.46
N ALA A 62 -20.08 -5.68 -1.27
CA ALA A 62 -19.13 -5.42 -2.36
C ALA A 62 -18.47 -6.70 -2.96
N GLY A 63 -18.97 -7.90 -2.63
CA GLY A 63 -18.30 -9.18 -2.86
C GLY A 63 -17.74 -9.40 -4.26
N LEU A 64 -18.53 -9.19 -5.33
CA LEU A 64 -18.08 -9.39 -6.70
C LEU A 64 -17.04 -8.35 -7.13
N TYR A 65 -17.26 -7.08 -6.83
CA TYR A 65 -16.32 -6.00 -7.15
C TYR A 65 -15.00 -6.19 -6.42
N THR A 66 -15.05 -6.60 -5.16
CA THR A 66 -13.87 -6.92 -4.35
C THR A 66 -13.05 -8.06 -4.96
N PHE A 67 -13.72 -9.13 -5.40
CA PHE A 67 -13.03 -10.26 -6.04
C PHE A 67 -12.36 -9.85 -7.36
N ILE A 68 -13.08 -9.13 -8.23
CA ILE A 68 -12.54 -8.62 -9.49
C ILE A 68 -11.35 -7.69 -9.24
N TYR A 69 -11.48 -6.79 -8.27
CA TYR A 69 -10.41 -5.86 -7.91
C TYR A 69 -9.15 -6.59 -7.41
N ILE A 70 -9.29 -7.55 -6.50
CA ILE A 70 -8.16 -8.33 -5.97
C ILE A 70 -7.48 -9.12 -7.10
N ALA A 71 -8.27 -9.78 -7.94
CA ALA A 71 -7.76 -10.58 -9.06
C ALA A 71 -7.03 -9.70 -10.09
N ALA A 72 -7.64 -8.60 -10.53
CA ALA A 72 -7.04 -7.68 -11.49
C ALA A 72 -5.76 -7.02 -10.94
N ARG A 73 -5.81 -6.57 -9.69
CA ARG A 73 -4.66 -5.96 -9.01
C ARG A 73 -3.52 -6.97 -8.82
N GLY A 74 -3.82 -8.18 -8.34
CA GLY A 74 -2.84 -9.23 -8.11
C GLY A 74 -2.16 -9.67 -9.41
N THR A 75 -2.94 -9.94 -10.45
CA THR A 75 -2.41 -10.31 -11.77
C THR A 75 -1.60 -9.17 -12.40
N GLY A 76 -2.09 -7.93 -12.32
CA GLY A 76 -1.39 -6.76 -12.83
C GLY A 76 -0.03 -6.54 -12.15
N LYS A 77 0.02 -6.63 -10.82
CA LYS A 77 1.27 -6.53 -10.06
C LYS A 77 2.24 -7.65 -10.39
N TYR A 78 1.76 -8.90 -10.42
CA TYR A 78 2.60 -10.06 -10.72
C TYR A 78 3.18 -10.00 -12.13
N LEU A 79 2.33 -9.75 -13.13
CA LEU A 79 2.76 -9.68 -14.53
C LEU A 79 3.64 -8.46 -14.77
N GLY A 80 3.27 -7.29 -14.24
CA GLY A 80 4.07 -6.07 -14.35
C GLY A 80 5.47 -6.22 -13.77
N ALA A 81 5.59 -6.79 -12.57
CA ALA A 81 6.88 -7.08 -11.95
C ALA A 81 7.71 -8.06 -12.79
N ARG A 82 7.07 -9.13 -13.27
CA ARG A 82 7.75 -10.14 -14.10
C ARG A 82 8.23 -9.58 -15.43
N PHE A 83 7.40 -8.83 -16.13
CA PHE A 83 7.78 -8.22 -17.41
C PHE A 83 8.85 -7.14 -17.22
N GLY A 84 8.72 -6.30 -16.19
CA GLY A 84 9.71 -5.29 -15.84
C GLY A 84 11.07 -5.91 -15.50
N ALA A 85 11.09 -6.92 -14.64
CA ALA A 85 12.32 -7.63 -14.27
C ALA A 85 12.96 -8.33 -15.48
N LYS A 86 12.15 -8.92 -16.38
CA LYS A 86 12.64 -9.52 -17.62
C LYS A 86 13.22 -8.49 -18.59
N ALA A 87 12.57 -7.35 -18.75
CA ALA A 87 13.05 -6.26 -19.61
C ALA A 87 14.39 -5.70 -19.12
N MET A 88 14.57 -5.62 -17.81
CA MET A 88 15.81 -5.17 -17.17
C MET A 88 16.86 -6.29 -17.02
N LYS A 89 16.61 -7.48 -17.56
CA LYS A 89 17.52 -8.65 -17.49
C LYS A 89 17.96 -8.99 -16.06
N MET A 90 17.03 -8.86 -15.11
CA MET A 90 17.29 -9.20 -13.70
C MET A 90 17.48 -10.72 -13.54
N PRO A 91 18.09 -11.17 -12.42
CA PRO A 91 18.24 -12.60 -12.13
C PRO A 91 16.91 -13.36 -12.19
N ASP A 92 16.93 -14.64 -12.54
CA ASP A 92 15.74 -15.47 -12.71
C ASP A 92 14.88 -15.55 -11.44
N THR A 93 15.49 -15.53 -10.26
CA THR A 93 14.81 -15.49 -8.97
C THR A 93 13.94 -14.23 -8.83
N VAL A 94 14.47 -13.07 -9.21
CA VAL A 94 13.74 -11.80 -9.20
C VAL A 94 12.61 -11.85 -10.22
N GLN A 95 12.85 -12.31 -11.45
CA GLN A 95 11.82 -12.39 -12.49
C GLN A 95 10.63 -13.28 -12.08
N ARG A 96 10.88 -14.34 -11.30
CA ARG A 96 9.83 -15.29 -10.88
C ARG A 96 9.10 -14.90 -9.62
N TYR A 97 9.80 -14.35 -8.64
CA TYR A 97 9.26 -14.23 -7.28
C TYR A 97 8.98 -12.78 -6.83
N LEU A 98 9.59 -11.77 -7.48
CA LEU A 98 9.34 -10.36 -7.15
C LEU A 98 7.84 -10.01 -7.17
N GLY A 99 7.08 -10.54 -8.13
CA GLY A 99 5.64 -10.29 -8.21
C GLY A 99 4.85 -10.73 -6.98
N LEU A 100 5.28 -11.81 -6.31
CA LEU A 100 4.64 -12.30 -5.08
C LEU A 100 4.90 -11.38 -3.90
N THR A 101 6.09 -10.80 -3.81
CA THR A 101 6.45 -9.90 -2.69
C THR A 101 5.79 -8.52 -2.81
N LEU A 102 5.28 -8.17 -3.99
CA LEU A 102 4.57 -6.91 -4.23
C LEU A 102 3.06 -6.99 -4.01
N LEU A 103 2.51 -8.17 -3.71
CA LEU A 103 1.07 -8.37 -3.53
C LEU A 103 0.47 -7.63 -2.31
N PRO A 104 1.16 -7.47 -1.16
CA PRO A 104 0.59 -6.81 -0.01
C PRO A 104 -0.03 -5.45 -0.32
N HIS A 105 -1.10 -5.11 0.40
CA HIS A 105 -1.83 -3.87 0.21
C HIS A 105 -1.18 -2.76 1.03
N SER A 106 -0.90 -1.64 0.38
CA SER A 106 -0.36 -0.48 1.09
C SER A 106 -1.48 0.32 1.77
N GLY A 107 -1.28 0.74 3.02
CA GLY A 107 -2.18 1.68 3.69
C GLY A 107 -2.40 2.99 2.92
N VAL A 108 -1.43 3.38 2.11
CA VAL A 108 -1.54 4.54 1.19
C VAL A 108 -2.72 4.40 0.23
N SER A 109 -3.08 3.19 -0.19
CA SER A 109 -4.24 2.97 -1.06
C SER A 109 -5.55 3.39 -0.38
N LEU A 110 -5.68 3.17 0.93
CA LEU A 110 -6.86 3.59 1.70
C LEU A 110 -6.94 5.12 1.81
N VAL A 111 -5.80 5.77 2.01
CA VAL A 111 -5.73 7.25 2.01
C VAL A 111 -6.18 7.81 0.67
N PHE A 112 -5.67 7.28 -0.45
CA PHE A 112 -6.12 7.69 -1.79
C PHE A 112 -7.59 7.39 -2.04
N THR A 113 -8.12 6.29 -1.50
CA THR A 113 -9.56 6.00 -1.56
C THR A 113 -10.37 7.07 -0.83
N GLY A 114 -9.93 7.49 0.37
CA GLY A 114 -10.56 8.59 1.09
C GLY A 114 -10.56 9.90 0.28
N ILE A 115 -9.45 10.24 -0.36
CA ILE A 115 -9.35 11.43 -1.23
C ILE A 115 -10.28 11.29 -2.44
N ALA A 116 -10.32 10.13 -3.10
CA ALA A 116 -11.22 9.88 -4.22
C ALA A 116 -12.70 10.00 -3.80
N CYS A 117 -13.07 9.42 -2.66
CA CYS A 117 -14.42 9.53 -2.12
C CYS A 117 -14.80 10.98 -1.77
N SER A 118 -13.85 11.79 -1.27
CA SER A 118 -14.09 13.20 -0.99
C SER A 118 -14.31 14.05 -2.24
N THR A 119 -13.84 13.61 -3.39
CA THR A 119 -14.07 14.29 -4.69
C THR A 119 -15.37 13.82 -5.38
N LEU A 120 -15.85 12.63 -5.07
CA LEU A 120 -17.07 12.04 -5.63
C LEU A 120 -18.35 12.39 -4.83
N THR A 121 -18.38 13.55 -4.19
CA THR A 121 -19.49 13.94 -3.30
C THR A 121 -20.86 14.01 -3.98
N SER A 122 -20.89 14.13 -5.32
CA SER A 122 -22.13 14.17 -6.10
C SER A 122 -22.82 12.81 -6.28
N GLU A 123 -22.12 11.71 -6.00
CA GLU A 123 -22.56 10.35 -6.27
C GLU A 123 -22.37 9.45 -5.04
N PRO A 124 -23.25 9.55 -4.03
CA PRO A 124 -23.09 8.81 -2.76
C PRO A 124 -23.05 7.29 -2.92
N GLU A 125 -23.78 6.75 -3.90
CA GLU A 125 -23.81 5.31 -4.17
C GLU A 125 -22.47 4.82 -4.70
N LEU A 126 -21.85 5.56 -5.61
CA LEU A 126 -20.50 5.27 -6.12
C LEU A 126 -19.44 5.34 -5.01
N VAL A 127 -19.54 6.32 -4.13
CA VAL A 127 -18.67 6.45 -2.96
C VAL A 127 -18.76 5.20 -2.09
N GLY A 128 -19.96 4.72 -1.78
CA GLY A 128 -20.18 3.52 -0.98
C GLY A 128 -19.58 2.27 -1.63
N ILE A 129 -19.78 2.09 -2.94
CA ILE A 129 -19.23 0.96 -3.70
C ILE A 129 -17.69 0.99 -3.69
N VAL A 130 -17.08 2.14 -3.99
CA VAL A 130 -15.62 2.29 -4.05
C VAL A 130 -15.01 2.05 -2.67
N GLN A 131 -15.54 2.68 -1.64
CA GLN A 131 -15.04 2.56 -0.27
C GLN A 131 -15.18 1.14 0.25
N GLY A 132 -16.34 0.51 0.08
CA GLY A 132 -16.60 -0.86 0.50
C GLY A 132 -15.72 -1.86 -0.23
N THR A 133 -15.57 -1.72 -1.56
CA THR A 133 -14.73 -2.59 -2.39
C THR A 133 -13.26 -2.53 -1.96
N ILE A 134 -12.71 -1.34 -1.82
CA ILE A 134 -11.28 -1.16 -1.48
C ILE A 134 -11.01 -1.59 -0.04
N ALA A 135 -11.92 -1.27 0.89
CA ALA A 135 -11.80 -1.66 2.29
C ALA A 135 -11.85 -3.19 2.46
N ALA A 136 -12.82 -3.85 1.84
CA ALA A 136 -12.92 -5.31 1.83
C ALA A 136 -11.69 -5.96 1.18
N ALA A 137 -11.24 -5.42 0.05
CA ALA A 137 -10.05 -5.89 -0.63
C ALA A 137 -8.78 -5.72 0.22
N ALA A 138 -8.66 -4.63 0.97
CA ALA A 138 -7.51 -4.42 1.85
C ALA A 138 -7.41 -5.51 2.92
N VAL A 139 -8.52 -5.84 3.60
CA VAL A 139 -8.55 -6.88 4.64
C VAL A 139 -8.25 -8.26 4.07
N ILE A 140 -8.96 -8.65 3.01
CA ILE A 140 -8.81 -10.00 2.42
C ILE A 140 -7.42 -10.16 1.79
N ASN A 141 -6.99 -9.16 1.03
CA ASN A 141 -5.71 -9.22 0.34
C ASN A 141 -4.54 -9.19 1.30
N GLU A 142 -4.64 -8.49 2.45
CA GLU A 142 -3.54 -8.46 3.43
C GLU A 142 -3.20 -9.85 3.94
N ILE A 143 -4.21 -10.64 4.27
CA ILE A 143 -4.02 -12.02 4.74
C ILE A 143 -3.35 -12.89 3.64
N ILE A 144 -3.91 -12.87 2.44
CA ILE A 144 -3.43 -13.71 1.33
C ILE A 144 -2.04 -13.25 0.86
N ALA A 145 -1.84 -11.94 0.75
CA ALA A 145 -0.64 -11.36 0.20
C ALA A 145 0.57 -11.47 1.11
N VAL A 146 0.40 -11.38 2.43
CA VAL A 146 1.50 -11.59 3.39
C VAL A 146 2.01 -13.04 3.30
N ILE A 147 1.10 -14.01 3.19
CA ILE A 147 1.46 -15.42 3.02
C ILE A 147 2.18 -15.63 1.67
N ALA A 148 1.66 -15.03 0.60
CA ALA A 148 2.27 -15.11 -0.72
C ALA A 148 3.64 -14.44 -0.77
N ALA A 149 3.80 -13.28 -0.13
CA ALA A 149 5.08 -12.57 -0.04
C ALA A 149 6.12 -13.37 0.73
N LYS A 150 5.74 -13.92 1.91
CA LYS A 150 6.62 -14.82 2.68
C LYS A 150 7.11 -15.98 1.81
N LYS A 151 6.17 -16.62 1.10
CA LYS A 151 6.50 -17.74 0.21
C LYS A 151 7.37 -17.31 -0.97
N GLY A 152 7.19 -16.11 -1.48
CA GLY A 152 8.05 -15.50 -2.49
C GLY A 152 9.50 -15.36 -2.02
N PHE A 153 9.73 -14.86 -0.81
CA PHE A 153 11.06 -14.76 -0.22
C PHE A 153 11.70 -16.11 0.09
N GLU A 154 10.91 -17.08 0.59
CA GLU A 154 11.38 -18.45 0.83
C GLU A 154 11.84 -19.14 -0.48
N LEU A 155 11.07 -18.98 -1.56
CA LEU A 155 11.38 -19.54 -2.87
C LEU A 155 12.56 -18.83 -3.57
N ALA A 156 12.76 -17.56 -3.27
CA ALA A 156 13.92 -16.80 -3.73
C ALA A 156 15.21 -17.16 -2.97
N GLY A 157 15.11 -17.86 -1.84
CA GLY A 157 16.25 -18.21 -0.98
C GLY A 157 16.69 -17.11 -0.03
N GLU A 158 15.92 -16.03 0.10
CA GLU A 158 16.23 -14.88 0.96
C GLU A 158 15.90 -15.14 2.44
N ILE A 159 14.98 -16.06 2.72
CA ILE A 159 14.58 -16.47 4.06
C ILE A 159 14.69 -17.98 4.19
N LYS A 160 15.26 -18.45 5.32
CA LYS A 160 15.26 -19.89 5.64
C LYS A 160 13.82 -20.38 5.81
N LYS A 161 13.51 -21.55 5.24
CA LYS A 161 12.26 -22.25 5.56
C LYS A 161 12.19 -22.49 7.05
N ALA A 162 11.12 -21.98 7.68
CA ALA A 162 10.80 -22.27 9.07
C ALA A 162 10.28 -23.72 9.19
#